data_506b4be096b3a7a3a35b5bca066a603e
#
_entry.id   506b4be096b3a7a3a35b5bca066a603e
#
_cell.length_a   1.000
_cell.length_b   1.000
_cell.length_c   1.000
_cell.angle_alpha   90.00
_cell.angle_beta   90.00
_cell.angle_gamma   90.00
#
_symmetry.space_group_name_H-M   'P 1'
#
loop_
_entity.id
_entity.type
_entity.pdbx_description
1 polymer ?
#
loop_
_entity_poly.entity_id
_entity_poly.type
_entity_poly.pdbx_seq_one_letter_code
_entity_poly.pdbx_strand_id
1 'polypeptide(L)'
;MPRRLELHWTNIAERMRTSDRIVLFLDFDGTLARMQPKPHLARVAPTTRQTLRRLARHPRMSIVVISGRRRADVQRRVGVREIQYLGLYGNENERPLKIDARSVSALHRVRLALTPRVAGIPGVWLEDKEISLAVHLRDASPGVAEVIRRELRTLVRMHRPRLGMLENLRDVEVVPSEVGDKGTVVRRLLAQPHWRDAMPLYFGDDLSDEPAFAAVKRGVAVLVAPSRPTRARYVVDGTTQVAACLRHMATALDA
;
A
#
# COMPACT_ATOMS: atom_id res chain seq x y z
N MET A 1 -1.94 5.15 21.03
CA MET A 1 -1.72 6.04 19.88
C MET A 1 -0.29 5.86 19.38
N PRO A 2 -0.02 6.00 18.06
CA PRO A 2 1.33 5.90 17.53
C PRO A 2 2.21 7.07 18.04
N ARG A 3 3.52 6.85 18.11
CA ARG A 3 4.51 7.84 18.58
C ARG A 3 5.03 8.65 17.39
N ARG A 4 5.38 9.91 17.60
CA ARG A 4 6.05 10.73 16.56
C ARG A 4 7.39 10.10 16.21
N LEU A 5 7.64 9.79 14.93
CA LEU A 5 8.83 9.08 14.48
C LEU A 5 10.13 9.85 14.77
N GLU A 6 10.10 11.17 14.57
CA GLU A 6 11.23 12.06 14.78
C GLU A 6 11.82 12.00 16.20
N LEU A 7 10.95 11.80 17.21
CA LEU A 7 11.38 11.70 18.61
C LEU A 7 12.11 10.38 18.94
N HIS A 8 12.05 9.41 18.03
CA HIS A 8 12.68 8.10 18.19
C HIS A 8 13.76 7.82 17.14
N TRP A 9 14.11 8.83 16.35
CA TRP A 9 14.99 8.65 15.21
C TRP A 9 16.37 8.11 15.59
N THR A 10 16.99 8.61 16.67
CA THR A 10 18.31 8.15 17.13
C THR A 10 18.34 6.64 17.36
N ASN A 11 17.34 6.10 18.06
CA ASN A 11 17.23 4.66 18.30
C ASN A 11 17.02 3.86 17.01
N ILE A 12 16.20 4.38 16.09
CA ILE A 12 15.95 3.73 14.81
C ILE A 12 17.22 3.72 13.95
N ALA A 13 17.92 4.84 13.88
CA ALA A 13 19.18 4.96 13.15
C ALA A 13 20.27 4.01 13.70
N GLU A 14 20.36 3.87 15.03
CA GLU A 14 21.27 2.92 15.66
C GLU A 14 20.95 1.48 15.27
N ARG A 15 19.68 1.09 15.34
CA ARG A 15 19.24 -0.23 14.88
C ARG A 15 19.52 -0.47 13.41
N MET A 16 19.39 0.55 12.55
CA MET A 16 19.74 0.46 11.12
C MET A 16 21.24 0.25 10.92
N ARG A 17 22.09 0.97 11.69
CA ARG A 17 23.55 0.82 11.61
C ARG A 17 24.04 -0.57 12.03
N THR A 18 23.38 -1.16 13.03
CA THR A 18 23.75 -2.47 13.58
C THR A 18 23.11 -3.65 12.85
N SER A 19 22.16 -3.39 11.92
CA SER A 19 21.50 -4.45 11.16
C SER A 19 22.29 -4.82 9.91
N ASP A 20 22.56 -6.10 9.70
CA ASP A 20 23.24 -6.60 8.50
C ASP A 20 22.42 -6.40 7.24
N ARG A 21 21.10 -6.46 7.35
CA ARG A 21 20.16 -6.29 6.25
C ARG A 21 18.95 -5.48 6.69
N ILE A 22 18.48 -4.63 5.80
CA ILE A 22 17.32 -3.77 6.00
C ILE A 22 16.40 -3.94 4.81
N VAL A 23 15.10 -4.11 5.06
CA VAL A 23 14.09 -4.08 4.01
C VAL A 23 13.09 -2.96 4.28
N LEU A 24 12.98 -2.04 3.33
CA LEU A 24 12.10 -0.89 3.39
C LEU A 24 10.91 -1.12 2.45
N PHE A 25 9.75 -1.32 3.02
CA PHE A 25 8.48 -1.38 2.32
C PHE A 25 7.83 0.01 2.29
N LEU A 26 7.38 0.42 1.14
CA LEU A 26 6.77 1.73 0.93
C LEU A 26 5.44 1.56 0.18
N ASP A 27 4.38 2.12 0.69
CA ASP A 27 3.21 2.40 -0.12
C ASP A 27 3.48 3.58 -1.07
N PHE A 28 2.65 3.79 -2.08
CA PHE A 28 2.85 4.82 -3.10
C PHE A 28 1.94 6.03 -2.89
N ASP A 29 0.62 5.86 -3.01
CA ASP A 29 -0.35 6.96 -2.96
C ASP A 29 -0.56 7.45 -1.52
N GLY A 30 -0.31 8.72 -1.23
CA GLY A 30 -0.36 9.26 0.14
C GLY A 30 0.93 9.06 0.93
N THR A 31 1.81 8.15 0.51
CA THR A 31 3.08 7.84 1.17
C THR A 31 4.29 8.39 0.42
N LEU A 32 4.61 7.88 -0.76
CA LEU A 32 5.71 8.39 -1.61
C LEU A 32 5.28 9.56 -2.50
N ALA A 33 4.05 9.53 -2.97
CA ALA A 33 3.45 10.57 -3.78
C ALA A 33 2.27 11.21 -3.05
N ARG A 34 2.18 12.53 -3.09
CA ARG A 34 1.00 13.23 -2.57
C ARG A 34 -0.26 12.75 -3.27
N MET A 35 -1.33 12.56 -2.50
CA MET A 35 -2.66 12.30 -3.06
C MET A 35 -3.06 13.41 -4.03
N GLN A 36 -3.53 13.00 -5.19
CA GLN A 36 -4.00 13.92 -6.25
C GLN A 36 -5.50 13.72 -6.50
N PRO A 37 -6.21 14.76 -6.96
CA PRO A 37 -7.60 14.61 -7.40
C PRO A 37 -7.75 13.57 -8.51
N LYS A 38 -6.79 13.56 -9.43
CA LYS A 38 -6.73 12.59 -10.54
C LYS A 38 -5.55 11.64 -10.32
N PRO A 39 -5.78 10.32 -10.17
CA PRO A 39 -4.72 9.35 -9.85
C PRO A 39 -3.51 9.36 -10.81
N HIS A 40 -3.74 9.68 -12.09
CA HIS A 40 -2.67 9.74 -13.09
C HIS A 40 -1.69 10.91 -12.90
N LEU A 41 -2.01 11.89 -12.05
CA LEU A 41 -1.13 13.03 -11.73
C LEU A 41 -0.13 12.72 -10.61
N ALA A 42 -0.35 11.66 -9.83
CA ALA A 42 0.55 11.30 -8.73
C ALA A 42 1.97 11.00 -9.25
N ARG A 43 2.97 11.64 -8.65
CA ARG A 43 4.40 11.52 -8.99
C ARG A 43 5.24 11.61 -7.73
N VAL A 44 6.36 10.89 -7.72
CA VAL A 44 7.41 11.07 -6.70
C VAL A 44 8.23 12.31 -7.04
N ALA A 45 8.49 13.15 -6.05
CA ALA A 45 9.32 14.34 -6.22
C ALA A 45 10.75 13.96 -6.70
N PRO A 46 11.39 14.74 -7.57
CA PRO A 46 12.74 14.43 -8.07
C PRO A 46 13.77 14.20 -6.98
N THR A 47 13.74 15.00 -5.90
CA THR A 47 14.64 14.87 -4.75
C THR A 47 14.41 13.56 -3.99
N THR A 48 13.15 13.16 -3.78
CA THR A 48 12.79 11.86 -3.16
C THR A 48 13.25 10.70 -4.04
N ARG A 49 13.09 10.80 -5.35
CA ARG A 49 13.59 9.79 -6.30
C ARG A 49 15.11 9.65 -6.23
N GLN A 50 15.86 10.75 -6.12
CA GLN A 50 17.31 10.71 -5.96
C GLN A 50 17.70 10.01 -4.65
N THR A 51 17.02 10.31 -3.55
CA THR A 51 17.25 9.66 -2.26
C THR A 51 16.95 8.15 -2.32
N LEU A 52 15.85 7.77 -2.97
CA LEU A 52 15.53 6.35 -3.18
C LEU A 52 16.61 5.61 -3.99
N ARG A 53 17.17 6.24 -5.04
CA ARG A 53 18.29 5.66 -5.80
C ARG A 53 19.54 5.47 -4.93
N ARG A 54 19.87 6.45 -4.08
CA ARG A 54 21.01 6.37 -3.14
C ARG A 54 20.79 5.20 -2.18
N LEU A 55 19.64 5.12 -1.54
CA LEU A 55 19.27 4.04 -0.63
C LEU A 55 19.31 2.67 -1.31
N ALA A 56 18.73 2.55 -2.51
CA ALA A 56 18.65 1.28 -3.25
C ALA A 56 20.01 0.73 -3.71
N ARG A 57 21.04 1.58 -3.77
CA ARG A 57 22.43 1.18 -4.07
C ARG A 57 23.21 0.73 -2.84
N HIS A 58 22.69 0.99 -1.65
CA HIS A 58 23.38 0.58 -0.42
C HIS A 58 23.27 -0.94 -0.24
N PRO A 59 24.39 -1.68 -0.03
CA PRO A 59 24.41 -3.15 -0.07
C PRO A 59 23.53 -3.83 0.99
N ARG A 60 23.28 -3.17 2.11
CA ARG A 60 22.42 -3.67 3.19
C ARG A 60 20.93 -3.32 3.01
N MET A 61 20.56 -2.49 2.00
CA MET A 61 19.22 -1.97 1.85
C MET A 61 18.49 -2.64 0.67
N SER A 62 17.34 -3.21 0.94
CA SER A 62 16.37 -3.60 -0.09
C SER A 62 15.14 -2.70 0.00
N ILE A 63 14.63 -2.23 -1.13
CA ILE A 63 13.43 -1.39 -1.17
C ILE A 63 12.35 -2.09 -1.98
N VAL A 64 11.14 -2.15 -1.44
CA VAL A 64 9.96 -2.72 -2.09
C VAL A 64 8.83 -1.70 -2.05
N VAL A 65 8.32 -1.31 -3.20
CA VAL A 65 7.11 -0.48 -3.29
C VAL A 65 5.90 -1.39 -3.49
N ILE A 66 4.90 -1.30 -2.60
CA ILE A 66 3.66 -2.08 -2.63
C ILE A 66 2.49 -1.13 -2.82
N SER A 67 1.74 -1.26 -3.92
CA SER A 67 0.65 -0.34 -4.27
C SER A 67 -0.60 -1.09 -4.73
N GLY A 68 -1.78 -0.48 -4.54
CA GLY A 68 -3.03 -0.91 -5.18
C GLY A 68 -3.05 -0.70 -6.70
N ARG A 69 -2.10 0.09 -7.25
CA ARG A 69 -1.94 0.30 -8.68
C ARG A 69 -1.37 -0.93 -9.37
N ARG A 70 -1.53 -1.00 -10.71
CA ARG A 70 -0.80 -1.98 -11.53
C ARG A 70 0.71 -1.75 -11.40
N ARG A 71 1.49 -2.82 -11.37
CA ARG A 71 2.95 -2.79 -11.20
C ARG A 71 3.64 -1.85 -12.20
N ALA A 72 3.31 -1.96 -13.49
CA ALA A 72 3.90 -1.13 -14.53
C ALA A 72 3.61 0.38 -14.32
N ASP A 73 2.45 0.73 -13.78
CA ASP A 73 2.08 2.13 -13.50
C ASP A 73 2.91 2.69 -12.34
N VAL A 74 2.98 2.00 -11.20
CA VAL A 74 3.76 2.46 -10.05
C VAL A 74 5.26 2.52 -10.38
N GLN A 75 5.79 1.55 -11.14
CA GLN A 75 7.18 1.54 -11.58
C GLN A 75 7.54 2.78 -12.42
N ARG A 76 6.69 3.15 -13.39
CA ARG A 76 6.89 4.38 -14.20
C ARG A 76 6.86 5.64 -13.34
N ARG A 77 6.00 5.70 -12.31
CA ARG A 77 5.81 6.88 -11.46
C ARG A 77 6.96 7.09 -10.48
N VAL A 78 7.47 6.01 -9.92
CA VAL A 78 8.65 6.06 -9.03
C VAL A 78 9.94 6.22 -9.84
N GLY A 79 10.14 5.44 -10.90
CA GLY A 79 11.23 5.60 -11.85
C GLY A 79 12.62 5.34 -11.27
N VAL A 80 12.77 4.32 -10.42
CA VAL A 80 14.04 3.82 -9.86
C VAL A 80 14.16 2.34 -10.18
N ARG A 81 15.16 1.94 -10.97
CA ARG A 81 15.30 0.56 -11.48
C ARG A 81 15.65 -0.46 -10.40
N GLU A 82 16.43 -0.03 -9.43
CA GLU A 82 16.98 -0.87 -8.36
C GLU A 82 15.95 -1.25 -7.28
N ILE A 83 14.70 -0.76 -7.40
CA ILE A 83 13.61 -1.02 -6.47
C ILE A 83 12.71 -2.15 -6.99
N GLN A 84 12.29 -3.05 -6.11
CA GLN A 84 11.25 -4.02 -6.43
C GLN A 84 9.86 -3.36 -6.38
N TYR A 85 9.04 -3.63 -7.38
CA TYR A 85 7.68 -3.11 -7.49
C TYR A 85 6.66 -4.23 -7.45
N LEU A 86 5.65 -4.06 -6.61
CA LEU A 86 4.53 -4.96 -6.47
C LEU A 86 3.22 -4.17 -6.62
N GLY A 87 2.47 -4.49 -7.67
CA GLY A 87 1.14 -3.94 -7.94
C GLY A 87 0.04 -4.76 -7.27
N LEU A 88 -1.21 -4.25 -7.35
CA LEU A 88 -2.40 -4.94 -6.88
C LEU A 88 -2.24 -5.46 -5.45
N TYR A 89 -1.92 -4.53 -4.53
CA TYR A 89 -1.68 -4.81 -3.10
C TYR A 89 -0.54 -5.80 -2.84
N GLY A 90 0.39 -5.95 -3.81
CA GLY A 90 1.54 -6.84 -3.70
C GLY A 90 1.38 -8.19 -4.43
N ASN A 91 0.26 -8.39 -5.10
CA ASN A 91 -0.05 -9.65 -5.78
C ASN A 91 0.41 -9.67 -7.25
N GLU A 92 0.71 -8.51 -7.83
CA GLU A 92 1.30 -8.38 -9.16
C GLU A 92 2.80 -8.10 -9.05
N ASN A 93 3.62 -9.08 -9.42
CA ASN A 93 5.08 -8.99 -9.54
C ASN A 93 5.50 -9.18 -11.01
N GLU A 94 6.69 -9.71 -11.26
CA GLU A 94 7.15 -10.04 -12.63
C GLU A 94 6.41 -11.23 -13.25
N ARG A 95 5.79 -12.07 -12.42
CA ARG A 95 4.97 -13.19 -12.87
C ARG A 95 3.50 -12.78 -12.85
N PRO A 96 2.73 -13.08 -13.91
CA PRO A 96 1.29 -12.80 -13.93
C PRO A 96 0.59 -13.51 -12.76
N LEU A 97 -0.31 -12.80 -12.09
CA LEU A 97 -1.18 -13.39 -11.09
C LEU A 97 -2.15 -14.36 -11.80
N LYS A 98 -2.14 -15.62 -11.38
CA LYS A 98 -3.12 -16.61 -11.85
C LYS A 98 -4.42 -16.45 -11.07
N ILE A 99 -5.49 -16.10 -11.75
CA ILE A 99 -6.83 -15.95 -11.19
C ILE A 99 -7.73 -17.02 -11.81
N ASP A 100 -8.52 -17.70 -10.99
CA ASP A 100 -9.51 -18.69 -11.43
C ASP A 100 -10.58 -17.97 -12.29
N ALA A 101 -10.93 -18.55 -13.45
CA ALA A 101 -11.96 -18.05 -14.33
C ALA A 101 -13.33 -17.87 -13.63
N ARG A 102 -13.61 -18.69 -12.61
CA ARG A 102 -14.82 -18.57 -11.80
C ARG A 102 -14.77 -17.32 -10.89
N SER A 103 -13.60 -16.92 -10.38
CA SER A 103 -13.41 -15.66 -9.63
C SER A 103 -13.61 -14.45 -10.55
N VAL A 104 -13.07 -14.49 -11.76
CA VAL A 104 -13.31 -13.45 -12.79
C VAL A 104 -14.80 -13.34 -13.12
N SER A 105 -15.47 -14.48 -13.33
CA SER A 105 -16.92 -14.51 -13.60
C SER A 105 -17.74 -13.97 -12.43
N ALA A 106 -17.35 -14.24 -11.18
CA ALA A 106 -17.99 -13.71 -10.00
C ALA A 106 -17.81 -12.18 -9.91
N LEU A 107 -16.62 -11.67 -10.18
CA LEU A 107 -16.33 -10.23 -10.21
C LEU A 107 -17.18 -9.52 -11.27
N HIS A 108 -17.28 -10.11 -12.45
CA HIS A 108 -18.14 -9.57 -13.51
C HIS A 108 -19.62 -9.48 -13.09
N ARG A 109 -20.16 -10.50 -12.41
CA ARG A 109 -21.54 -10.46 -11.88
C ARG A 109 -21.72 -9.36 -10.84
N VAL A 110 -20.75 -9.16 -9.94
CA VAL A 110 -20.78 -8.05 -8.96
C VAL A 110 -20.79 -6.70 -9.69
N ARG A 111 -19.96 -6.54 -10.71
CA ARG A 111 -19.93 -5.32 -11.54
C ARG A 111 -21.28 -5.05 -12.18
N LEU A 112 -21.89 -6.04 -12.84
CA LEU A 112 -23.20 -5.90 -13.47
C LEU A 112 -24.29 -5.52 -12.47
N ALA A 113 -24.29 -6.14 -11.29
CA ALA A 113 -25.25 -5.84 -10.25
C ALA A 113 -25.07 -4.44 -9.63
N LEU A 114 -23.83 -3.98 -9.53
CA LEU A 114 -23.49 -2.72 -8.84
C LEU A 114 -23.62 -1.50 -9.76
N THR A 115 -23.28 -1.63 -11.05
CA THR A 115 -23.28 -0.50 -12.01
C THR A 115 -24.58 0.30 -12.00
N PRO A 116 -25.79 -0.30 -12.14
CA PRO A 116 -27.03 0.47 -12.12
C PRO A 116 -27.36 1.06 -10.74
N ARG A 117 -26.85 0.48 -9.66
CA ARG A 117 -27.12 0.92 -8.28
C ARG A 117 -26.32 2.14 -7.87
N VAL A 118 -25.14 2.34 -8.47
CA VAL A 118 -24.29 3.51 -8.17
C VAL A 118 -24.39 4.59 -9.23
N ALA A 119 -25.04 4.30 -10.37
CA ALA A 119 -25.24 5.26 -11.44
C ALA A 119 -25.99 6.51 -10.94
N GLY A 120 -25.42 7.68 -11.17
CA GLY A 120 -26.02 8.95 -10.78
C GLY A 120 -25.90 9.31 -9.30
N ILE A 121 -25.26 8.49 -8.46
CA ILE A 121 -25.00 8.84 -7.06
C ILE A 121 -23.82 9.83 -7.00
N PRO A 122 -24.02 11.06 -6.51
CA PRO A 122 -22.94 12.04 -6.41
C PRO A 122 -21.76 11.54 -5.58
N GLY A 123 -20.55 11.68 -6.14
CA GLY A 123 -19.31 11.30 -5.47
C GLY A 123 -19.00 9.80 -5.43
N VAL A 124 -19.82 8.97 -6.10
CA VAL A 124 -19.59 7.52 -6.26
C VAL A 124 -19.33 7.18 -7.72
N TRP A 125 -18.25 6.44 -7.97
CA TRP A 125 -17.97 5.93 -9.32
C TRP A 125 -17.20 4.61 -9.26
N LEU A 126 -17.33 3.81 -10.33
CA LEU A 126 -16.68 2.50 -10.48
C LEU A 126 -15.47 2.60 -11.38
N GLU A 127 -14.40 1.93 -10.99
CA GLU A 127 -13.22 1.70 -11.81
C GLU A 127 -13.04 0.20 -12.01
N ASP A 128 -13.18 -0.25 -13.26
CA ASP A 128 -12.86 -1.63 -13.65
C ASP A 128 -11.34 -1.71 -13.92
N LYS A 129 -10.62 -2.43 -13.05
CA LYS A 129 -9.18 -2.68 -13.19
C LYS A 129 -8.88 -4.04 -13.84
N GLU A 130 -9.84 -4.61 -14.58
CA GLU A 130 -9.82 -5.93 -15.24
C GLU A 130 -9.90 -7.10 -14.25
N ILE A 131 -9.04 -7.13 -13.25
CA ILE A 131 -8.94 -8.20 -12.24
C ILE A 131 -9.45 -7.78 -10.86
N SER A 132 -9.93 -6.56 -10.73
CA SER A 132 -10.59 -6.03 -9.53
C SER A 132 -11.55 -4.93 -9.90
N LEU A 133 -12.48 -4.62 -9.00
CA LEU A 133 -13.45 -3.55 -9.15
C LEU A 133 -13.33 -2.58 -7.99
N ALA A 134 -12.84 -1.36 -8.25
CA ALA A 134 -12.79 -0.32 -7.24
C ALA A 134 -14.06 0.53 -7.26
N VAL A 135 -14.61 0.78 -6.07
CA VAL A 135 -15.73 1.69 -5.83
C VAL A 135 -15.20 2.90 -5.10
N HIS A 136 -15.06 3.99 -5.81
CA HIS A 136 -14.56 5.24 -5.25
C HIS A 136 -15.68 5.96 -4.50
N LEU A 137 -15.37 6.36 -3.24
CA LEU A 137 -16.31 6.96 -2.30
C LEU A 137 -15.79 8.28 -1.74
N ARG A 138 -14.69 8.79 -2.28
CA ARG A 138 -13.97 9.96 -1.75
C ARG A 138 -14.84 11.20 -1.63
N ASP A 139 -15.65 11.43 -2.64
CA ASP A 139 -16.48 12.64 -2.78
C ASP A 139 -17.95 12.36 -2.40
N ALA A 140 -18.26 11.15 -1.93
CA ALA A 140 -19.58 10.77 -1.44
C ALA A 140 -19.80 11.27 -0.01
N SER A 141 -21.06 11.56 0.36
CA SER A 141 -21.39 11.84 1.75
C SER A 141 -21.15 10.61 2.63
N PRO A 142 -20.82 10.80 3.93
CA PRO A 142 -20.55 9.66 4.83
C PRO A 142 -21.68 8.63 4.89
N GLY A 143 -22.94 9.07 4.88
CA GLY A 143 -24.11 8.18 4.87
C GLY A 143 -24.19 7.34 3.61
N VAL A 144 -23.99 7.95 2.44
CA VAL A 144 -23.96 7.25 1.14
C VAL A 144 -22.80 6.24 1.11
N ALA A 145 -21.59 6.66 1.54
CA ALA A 145 -20.44 5.78 1.57
C ALA A 145 -20.68 4.53 2.42
N GLU A 146 -21.30 4.66 3.60
CA GLU A 146 -21.60 3.51 4.46
C GLU A 146 -22.68 2.59 3.87
N VAL A 147 -23.72 3.13 3.22
CA VAL A 147 -24.72 2.34 2.52
C VAL A 147 -24.05 1.49 1.41
N ILE A 148 -23.21 2.12 0.58
CA ILE A 148 -22.50 1.41 -0.51
C ILE A 148 -21.54 0.33 0.08
N ARG A 149 -20.80 0.63 1.13
CA ARG A 149 -19.92 -0.35 1.81
C ARG A 149 -20.73 -1.57 2.29
N ARG A 150 -21.87 -1.35 2.92
CA ARG A 150 -22.75 -2.43 3.40
C ARG A 150 -23.29 -3.27 2.26
N GLU A 151 -23.70 -2.64 1.18
CA GLU A 151 -24.19 -3.34 -0.03
C GLU A 151 -23.10 -4.20 -0.66
N LEU A 152 -21.88 -3.64 -0.81
CA LEU A 152 -20.72 -4.37 -1.29
C LEU A 152 -20.39 -5.60 -0.42
N ARG A 153 -20.40 -5.43 0.91
CA ARG A 153 -20.20 -6.57 1.84
C ARG A 153 -21.23 -7.68 1.61
N THR A 154 -22.48 -7.31 1.32
CA THR A 154 -23.54 -8.28 1.03
C THR A 154 -23.29 -8.97 -0.31
N LEU A 155 -23.00 -8.25 -1.37
CA LEU A 155 -22.71 -8.81 -2.69
C LEU A 155 -21.50 -9.73 -2.66
N VAL A 156 -20.40 -9.31 -2.04
CA VAL A 156 -19.18 -10.13 -1.93
C VAL A 156 -19.45 -11.39 -1.11
N ARG A 157 -20.25 -11.31 -0.04
CA ARG A 157 -20.62 -12.49 0.78
C ARG A 157 -21.34 -13.56 -0.03
N MET A 158 -22.20 -13.16 -0.95
CA MET A 158 -22.91 -14.09 -1.86
C MET A 158 -21.99 -14.82 -2.84
N HIS A 159 -20.79 -14.29 -3.05
CA HIS A 159 -19.78 -14.85 -3.94
C HIS A 159 -18.58 -15.50 -3.23
N ARG A 160 -18.68 -15.72 -1.90
CA ARG A 160 -17.64 -16.47 -1.18
C ARG A 160 -17.60 -17.94 -1.65
N PRO A 161 -16.42 -18.58 -1.62
CA PRO A 161 -15.10 -18.06 -1.23
C PRO A 161 -14.32 -17.35 -2.36
N ARG A 162 -14.94 -17.02 -3.47
CA ARG A 162 -14.27 -16.56 -4.70
C ARG A 162 -13.87 -15.08 -4.70
N LEU A 163 -14.60 -14.27 -3.96
CA LEU A 163 -14.34 -12.83 -3.87
C LEU A 163 -14.05 -12.40 -2.43
N GLY A 164 -13.16 -11.43 -2.31
CA GLY A 164 -12.83 -10.68 -1.11
C GLY A 164 -13.03 -9.19 -1.29
N MET A 165 -12.80 -8.45 -0.22
CA MET A 165 -12.90 -6.99 -0.19
C MET A 165 -11.67 -6.41 0.48
N LEU A 166 -11.09 -5.37 -0.12
CA LEU A 166 -10.06 -4.53 0.48
C LEU A 166 -10.68 -3.17 0.76
N GLU A 167 -10.74 -2.81 2.03
CA GLU A 167 -11.29 -1.52 2.44
C GLU A 167 -10.17 -0.49 2.60
N ASN A 168 -10.34 0.65 1.95
CA ASN A 168 -9.50 1.82 2.05
C ASN A 168 -10.34 2.99 2.61
N LEU A 169 -9.69 4.08 3.01
CA LEU A 169 -10.39 5.25 3.52
C LEU A 169 -11.31 5.89 2.48
N ARG A 170 -10.92 5.85 1.20
CA ARG A 170 -11.57 6.60 0.11
C ARG A 170 -12.26 5.73 -0.92
N ASP A 171 -12.03 4.44 -0.90
CA ASP A 171 -12.60 3.47 -1.82
C ASP A 171 -12.76 2.10 -1.15
N VAL A 172 -13.45 1.23 -1.84
CA VAL A 172 -13.52 -0.21 -1.51
C VAL A 172 -13.20 -0.96 -2.78
N GLU A 173 -12.30 -1.92 -2.71
CA GLU A 173 -11.96 -2.75 -3.86
C GLU A 173 -12.46 -4.17 -3.67
N VAL A 174 -13.27 -4.64 -4.60
CA VAL A 174 -13.68 -6.04 -4.70
C VAL A 174 -12.63 -6.77 -5.51
N VAL A 175 -12.10 -7.83 -4.94
CA VAL A 175 -10.98 -8.59 -5.50
C VAL A 175 -11.28 -10.08 -5.54
N PRO A 176 -10.70 -10.84 -6.48
CA PRO A 176 -10.63 -12.29 -6.38
C PRO A 176 -9.98 -12.73 -5.08
N SER A 177 -10.39 -13.86 -4.54
CA SER A 177 -9.83 -14.41 -3.28
C SER A 177 -8.33 -14.74 -3.37
N GLU A 178 -7.80 -14.89 -4.57
CA GLU A 178 -6.39 -15.09 -4.86
C GLU A 178 -5.55 -13.82 -4.60
N VAL A 179 -6.20 -12.66 -4.57
CA VAL A 179 -5.58 -11.38 -4.24
C VAL A 179 -5.52 -11.23 -2.73
N GLY A 180 -4.36 -11.43 -2.16
CA GLY A 180 -4.11 -11.21 -0.73
C GLY A 180 -3.95 -9.73 -0.37
N ASP A 181 -4.03 -9.42 0.93
CA ASP A 181 -3.72 -8.09 1.45
C ASP A 181 -2.21 -7.80 1.50
N LYS A 182 -1.84 -6.53 1.69
CA LYS A 182 -0.42 -6.11 1.80
C LYS A 182 0.33 -6.83 2.93
N GLY A 183 -0.34 -7.15 4.03
CA GLY A 183 0.28 -7.85 5.15
C GLY A 183 0.64 -9.31 4.83
N THR A 184 -0.20 -10.00 4.07
CA THR A 184 0.09 -11.36 3.59
C THR A 184 1.32 -11.35 2.69
N VAL A 185 1.44 -10.37 1.81
CA VAL A 185 2.59 -10.22 0.93
C VAL A 185 3.86 -9.90 1.72
N VAL A 186 3.81 -8.96 2.66
CA VAL A 186 4.95 -8.61 3.51
C VAL A 186 5.42 -9.81 4.33
N ARG A 187 4.50 -10.59 4.95
CA ARG A 187 4.88 -11.82 5.67
C ARG A 187 5.57 -12.83 4.77
N ARG A 188 5.03 -13.04 3.55
CA ARG A 188 5.63 -13.95 2.56
C ARG A 188 7.04 -13.53 2.15
N LEU A 189 7.26 -12.23 1.97
CA LEU A 189 8.57 -11.68 1.62
C LEU A 189 9.55 -11.85 2.78
N LEU A 190 9.15 -11.47 4.00
CA LEU A 190 10.00 -11.61 5.20
C LEU A 190 10.33 -13.06 5.56
N ALA A 191 9.55 -14.03 5.10
CA ALA A 191 9.84 -15.46 5.28
C ALA A 191 10.91 -15.99 4.29
N GLN A 192 11.30 -15.21 3.27
CA GLN A 192 12.34 -15.62 2.33
C GLN A 192 13.72 -15.63 3.03
N PRO A 193 14.61 -16.58 2.69
CA PRO A 193 15.89 -16.73 3.39
C PRO A 193 16.73 -15.45 3.46
N HIS A 194 16.76 -14.67 2.39
CA HIS A 194 17.56 -13.44 2.33
C HIS A 194 16.97 -12.26 3.11
N TRP A 195 15.70 -12.35 3.58
CA TRP A 195 15.06 -11.29 4.38
C TRP A 195 14.64 -11.73 5.78
N ARG A 196 14.85 -13.02 6.14
CA ARG A 196 14.40 -13.59 7.41
C ARG A 196 14.89 -12.78 8.62
N ASP A 197 16.15 -12.33 8.59
CA ASP A 197 16.80 -11.59 9.67
C ASP A 197 16.96 -10.10 9.35
N ALA A 198 16.36 -9.62 8.26
CA ALA A 198 16.41 -8.21 7.92
C ALA A 198 15.59 -7.38 8.89
N MET A 199 16.04 -6.16 9.19
CA MET A 199 15.24 -5.15 9.89
C MET A 199 14.17 -4.61 8.95
N PRO A 200 12.87 -4.91 9.18
CA PRO A 200 11.82 -4.42 8.30
C PRO A 200 11.34 -3.03 8.72
N LEU A 201 11.18 -2.14 7.75
CA LEU A 201 10.48 -0.86 7.89
C LEU A 201 9.30 -0.84 6.92
N TYR A 202 8.18 -0.27 7.35
CA TYR A 202 7.00 -0.09 6.49
C TYR A 202 6.41 1.31 6.68
N PHE A 203 6.17 2.02 5.58
CA PHE A 203 5.46 3.29 5.55
C PHE A 203 4.20 3.16 4.71
N GLY A 204 3.06 3.61 5.24
CA GLY A 204 1.77 3.60 4.55
C GLY A 204 0.78 4.55 5.19
N ASP A 205 -0.26 4.95 4.47
CA ASP A 205 -1.22 5.97 4.92
C ASP A 205 -2.66 5.46 5.07
N ASP A 206 -3.01 4.32 4.47
CA ASP A 206 -4.39 3.86 4.36
C ASP A 206 -4.71 2.64 5.24
N LEU A 207 -5.97 2.25 5.26
CA LEU A 207 -6.47 1.05 5.95
C LEU A 207 -5.88 -0.24 5.38
N SER A 208 -5.61 -0.26 4.08
CA SER A 208 -4.96 -1.40 3.40
C SER A 208 -3.52 -1.65 3.88
N ASP A 209 -2.90 -0.68 4.59
CA ASP A 209 -1.57 -0.82 5.18
C ASP A 209 -1.59 -1.46 6.58
N GLU A 210 -2.74 -1.46 7.26
CA GLU A 210 -2.85 -1.99 8.62
C GLU A 210 -2.41 -3.46 8.76
N PRO A 211 -2.75 -4.38 7.82
CA PRO A 211 -2.20 -5.73 7.83
C PRO A 211 -0.68 -5.77 7.67
N ALA A 212 -0.09 -4.84 6.90
CA ALA A 212 1.35 -4.75 6.71
C ALA A 212 2.05 -4.19 7.95
N PHE A 213 1.48 -3.18 8.62
CA PHE A 213 1.96 -2.71 9.93
C PHE A 213 2.02 -3.86 10.94
N ALA A 214 0.99 -4.71 10.96
CA ALA A 214 0.98 -5.90 11.82
C ALA A 214 2.04 -6.94 11.42
N ALA A 215 2.42 -7.03 10.15
CA ALA A 215 3.44 -7.96 9.67
C ALA A 215 4.86 -7.55 10.10
N VAL A 216 5.15 -6.25 10.25
CA VAL A 216 6.47 -5.74 10.64
C VAL A 216 6.60 -5.45 12.15
N LYS A 217 5.92 -6.20 13.01
CA LYS A 217 5.87 -5.97 14.48
C LYS A 217 7.25 -5.80 15.14
N ARG A 218 8.28 -6.53 14.68
CA ARG A 218 9.66 -6.46 15.23
C ARG A 218 10.48 -5.32 14.60
N GLY A 219 9.92 -4.63 13.61
CA GLY A 219 10.56 -3.56 12.86
C GLY A 219 10.02 -2.17 13.19
N VAL A 220 9.89 -1.34 12.16
CA VAL A 220 9.43 0.04 12.24
C VAL A 220 8.22 0.20 11.33
N ALA A 221 7.02 0.21 11.91
CA ALA A 221 5.76 0.49 11.19
C ALA A 221 5.39 1.96 11.39
N VAL A 222 5.19 2.70 10.30
CA VAL A 222 4.97 4.15 10.28
C VAL A 222 3.68 4.47 9.52
N LEU A 223 2.73 5.05 10.23
CA LEU A 223 1.55 5.66 9.62
C LEU A 223 1.92 7.03 9.02
N VAL A 224 1.55 7.27 7.77
CA VAL A 224 1.78 8.52 7.05
C VAL A 224 0.48 9.29 6.92
N ALA A 225 0.00 9.84 8.03
CA ALA A 225 -1.27 10.58 8.10
C ALA A 225 -1.38 11.31 9.45
N PRO A 226 -2.37 12.18 9.65
CA PRO A 226 -2.77 12.58 10.98
C PRO A 226 -3.07 11.36 11.85
N SER A 227 -2.73 11.46 13.15
CA SER A 227 -2.87 10.35 14.09
C SER A 227 -4.31 9.83 14.14
N ARG A 228 -4.48 8.54 13.97
CA ARG A 228 -5.73 7.77 14.06
C ARG A 228 -5.46 6.42 14.74
N PRO A 229 -6.48 5.66 15.15
CA PRO A 229 -6.29 4.26 15.55
C PRO A 229 -5.59 3.47 14.47
N THR A 230 -4.47 2.81 14.81
CA THR A 230 -3.62 2.10 13.87
C THR A 230 -2.79 1.03 14.57
N ARG A 231 -2.33 0.05 13.80
CA ARG A 231 -1.31 -0.94 14.21
C ARG A 231 0.12 -0.43 14.00
N ALA A 232 0.29 0.72 13.36
CA ALA A 232 1.60 1.36 13.25
C ALA A 232 2.10 1.82 14.63
N ARG A 233 3.40 1.63 14.88
CA ARG A 233 4.05 2.08 16.11
C ARG A 233 4.38 3.57 16.09
N TYR A 234 4.65 4.08 14.90
CA TYR A 234 5.07 5.46 14.68
C TYR A 234 4.16 6.18 13.69
N VAL A 235 4.22 7.51 13.70
CA VAL A 235 3.46 8.37 12.80
C VAL A 235 4.34 9.51 12.29
N VAL A 236 4.08 9.90 11.03
CA VAL A 236 4.56 11.13 10.38
C VAL A 236 3.39 11.82 9.68
N ASP A 237 3.41 13.16 9.56
CA ASP A 237 2.22 13.92 9.13
C ASP A 237 1.96 13.89 7.61
N GLY A 238 2.86 13.29 6.81
CA GLY A 238 2.64 13.18 5.37
C GLY A 238 3.90 12.95 4.54
N THR A 239 3.75 13.03 3.24
CA THR A 239 4.79 12.69 2.25
C THR A 239 6.08 13.52 2.38
N THR A 240 5.99 14.75 2.87
CA THR A 240 7.16 15.61 3.12
C THR A 240 8.04 15.05 4.23
N GLN A 241 7.44 14.56 5.33
CA GLN A 241 8.19 13.91 6.39
C GLN A 241 8.70 12.53 5.96
N VAL A 242 7.96 11.78 5.14
CA VAL A 242 8.51 10.55 4.52
C VAL A 242 9.79 10.86 3.75
N ALA A 243 9.80 11.90 2.91
CA ALA A 243 10.98 12.31 2.19
C ALA A 243 12.15 12.72 3.12
N ALA A 244 11.86 13.37 4.25
CA ALA A 244 12.87 13.69 5.27
C ALA A 244 13.41 12.41 5.94
N CYS A 245 12.55 11.47 6.32
CA CYS A 245 12.96 10.18 6.87
C CYS A 245 13.86 9.40 5.92
N LEU A 246 13.53 9.34 4.63
CA LEU A 246 14.36 8.68 3.62
C LEU A 246 15.77 9.32 3.52
N ARG A 247 15.86 10.66 3.58
CA ARG A 247 17.18 11.35 3.63
C ARG A 247 17.96 11.00 4.89
N HIS A 248 17.31 11.01 6.05
CA HIS A 248 17.95 10.62 7.31
C HIS A 248 18.43 9.16 7.28
N MET A 249 17.65 8.24 6.68
CA MET A 249 18.08 6.85 6.47
C MET A 249 19.35 6.77 5.63
N ALA A 250 19.39 7.52 4.51
CA ALA A 250 20.56 7.55 3.65
C ALA A 250 21.81 8.07 4.39
N THR A 251 21.67 9.13 5.19
CA THR A 251 22.77 9.65 6.00
C THR A 251 23.21 8.67 7.10
N ALA A 252 22.27 7.99 7.75
CA ALA A 252 22.57 7.02 8.81
C ALA A 252 23.28 5.75 8.32
N LEU A 253 23.12 5.40 7.06
CA LEU A 253 23.77 4.24 6.43
C LEU A 253 25.14 4.54 5.86
N ASP A 254 25.42 5.81 5.54
CA ASP A 254 26.73 6.24 5.04
C ASP A 254 27.71 6.63 6.18
N ALA A 255 27.21 6.72 7.43
CA ALA A 255 27.98 7.00 8.63
C ALA A 255 28.54 5.72 9.27
#